data_9a8da0e9e4b09b2a618dbfa740726555
#
_entry.id   9a8da0e9e4b09b2a618dbfa740726555
#
_cell.length_a   1.000
_cell.length_b   1.000
_cell.length_c   1.000
_cell.angle_alpha   90.00
_cell.angle_beta   90.00
_cell.angle_gamma   90.00
#
_symmetry.space_group_name_H-M   'P 1'
#
loop_
_entity.id
_entity.type
_entity.pdbx_description
1 polymer ?
#
loop_
_entity_poly.entity_id
_entity_poly.type
_entity_poly.pdbx_seq_one_letter_code
_entity_poly.pdbx_strand_id
1 'polypeptide(L)'
;METLLGLLILWLQLQWVSSKQEVTQIPAALSVPEGENLVLNCSFTDSAIYNLQWFRQDPGKGLTSLLLIQSSQREQTSGRLNASLDKSSGRSTLYIAASQPGDSATYLCAAMNSGYSTLTFGKGTMLLVSPDIQNPDPAVY
;
A
#
# COMPACT_ATOMS: atom_id res chain seq x y z
N MET A 1 23.23 26.15 -34.00
CA MET A 1 23.27 26.28 -32.54
C MET A 1 21.89 26.33 -31.93
N GLU A 2 20.98 27.12 -32.45
CA GLU A 2 19.61 27.23 -31.91
C GLU A 2 18.84 25.93 -31.98
N THR A 3 19.04 25.16 -33.06
CA THR A 3 18.39 23.85 -33.23
C THR A 3 18.86 22.81 -32.23
N LEU A 4 20.13 22.84 -31.84
CA LEU A 4 20.67 21.94 -30.84
C LEU A 4 20.10 22.22 -29.46
N LEU A 5 19.96 23.50 -29.11
CA LEU A 5 19.35 23.88 -27.84
C LEU A 5 17.89 23.49 -27.77
N GLY A 6 17.14 23.65 -28.87
CA GLY A 6 15.75 23.23 -28.93
C GLY A 6 15.58 21.73 -28.76
N LEU A 7 16.45 20.95 -29.38
CA LEU A 7 16.43 19.50 -29.24
C LEU A 7 16.76 19.04 -27.84
N LEU A 8 17.70 19.70 -27.16
CA LEU A 8 18.05 19.39 -25.78
C LEU A 8 16.89 19.68 -24.82
N ILE A 9 16.24 20.81 -24.98
CA ILE A 9 15.10 21.19 -24.16
C ILE A 9 13.96 20.20 -24.36
N LEU A 10 13.68 19.83 -25.61
CA LEU A 10 12.62 18.85 -25.93
C LEU A 10 12.92 17.50 -25.31
N TRP A 11 14.17 17.06 -25.35
CA TRP A 11 14.59 15.78 -24.76
C TRP A 11 14.42 15.77 -23.25
N LEU A 12 14.79 16.87 -22.57
CA LEU A 12 14.61 17.03 -21.15
C LEU A 12 13.13 17.00 -20.77
N GLN A 13 12.28 17.66 -21.56
CA GLN A 13 10.83 17.64 -21.34
C GLN A 13 10.25 16.25 -21.48
N LEU A 14 10.73 15.47 -22.44
CA LEU A 14 10.30 14.08 -22.61
C LEU A 14 10.69 13.23 -21.42
N GLN A 15 11.84 13.46 -20.83
CA GLN A 15 12.25 12.76 -19.61
C GLN A 15 11.36 13.12 -18.41
N TRP A 16 10.92 14.37 -18.32
CA TRP A 16 10.02 14.78 -17.26
C TRP A 16 8.60 14.24 -17.46
N VAL A 17 8.16 14.09 -18.70
CA VAL A 17 6.81 13.61 -19.02
C VAL A 17 6.69 12.10 -18.79
N SER A 18 7.77 11.35 -18.91
CA SER A 18 7.75 9.93 -18.59
C SER A 18 7.69 9.75 -17.07
N SER A 19 6.53 10.09 -16.50
CA SER A 19 6.31 10.00 -15.07
C SER A 19 6.32 8.55 -14.63
N LYS A 20 7.08 8.28 -13.61
CA LYS A 20 7.07 6.97 -12.96
C LYS A 20 5.88 6.87 -12.04
N GLN A 21 5.40 5.64 -11.85
CA GLN A 21 4.40 5.36 -10.85
C GLN A 21 4.93 5.77 -9.47
N GLU A 22 4.11 6.49 -8.72
CA GLU A 22 4.38 6.81 -7.32
C GLU A 22 3.28 6.22 -6.46
N VAL A 23 3.66 5.50 -5.42
CA VAL A 23 2.73 4.88 -4.50
C VAL A 23 2.94 5.47 -3.11
N THR A 24 1.88 6.01 -2.54
CA THR A 24 1.89 6.67 -1.23
C THR A 24 0.96 5.92 -0.28
N GLN A 25 1.44 5.67 0.93
CA GLN A 25 0.65 4.99 1.96
C GLN A 25 0.44 5.88 3.18
N ILE A 26 -0.77 5.90 3.68
CA ILE A 26 -1.19 6.70 4.84
C ILE A 26 -2.02 5.81 5.76
N PRO A 27 -1.74 5.81 7.07
CA PRO A 27 -0.66 6.53 7.75
C PRO A 27 0.68 5.81 7.60
N ALA A 28 1.77 6.51 7.92
CA ALA A 28 3.09 5.88 7.94
C ALA A 28 3.22 4.91 9.11
N ALA A 29 2.56 5.20 10.22
CA ALA A 29 2.56 4.36 11.40
C ALA A 29 1.21 4.45 12.09
N LEU A 30 0.77 3.35 12.68
CA LEU A 30 -0.51 3.25 13.36
C LEU A 30 -0.37 2.35 14.58
N SER A 31 -0.79 2.84 15.73
CA SER A 31 -0.76 2.08 16.97
C SER A 31 -2.16 2.07 17.57
N VAL A 32 -2.70 0.89 17.79
CA VAL A 32 -4.09 0.72 18.23
C VAL A 32 -4.21 -0.40 19.25
N PRO A 33 -5.21 -0.37 20.14
CA PRO A 33 -5.55 -1.52 20.95
C PRO A 33 -6.21 -2.60 20.11
N GLU A 34 -6.11 -3.86 20.54
CA GLU A 34 -6.74 -4.95 19.81
C GLU A 34 -8.25 -4.82 19.76
N GLY A 35 -8.85 -5.44 18.76
CA GLY A 35 -10.29 -5.48 18.57
C GLY A 35 -10.83 -4.42 17.63
N GLU A 36 -10.05 -3.41 17.30
CA GLU A 36 -10.51 -2.35 16.40
C GLU A 36 -10.47 -2.79 14.95
N ASN A 37 -11.37 -2.21 14.16
CA ASN A 37 -11.35 -2.34 12.71
C ASN A 37 -10.43 -1.27 12.15
N LEU A 38 -9.50 -1.66 11.31
CA LEU A 38 -8.45 -0.77 10.82
C LEU A 38 -8.60 -0.49 9.34
N VAL A 39 -8.13 0.69 8.95
CA VAL A 39 -8.15 1.16 7.56
C VAL A 39 -6.75 1.66 7.21
N LEU A 40 -6.13 1.02 6.22
CA LEU A 40 -4.85 1.45 5.67
C LEU A 40 -5.06 1.90 4.25
N ASN A 41 -4.52 3.06 3.90
CA ASN A 41 -4.77 3.68 2.60
C ASN A 41 -3.53 3.65 1.71
N CYS A 42 -3.77 3.44 0.44
CA CYS A 42 -2.75 3.43 -0.60
C CYS A 42 -3.24 4.29 -1.76
N SER A 43 -2.39 5.19 -2.22
CA SER A 43 -2.67 6.02 -3.41
C SER A 43 -1.58 5.79 -4.44
N PHE A 44 -1.97 5.73 -5.70
CA PHE A 44 -1.03 5.58 -6.79
C PHE A 44 -1.36 6.59 -7.89
N THR A 45 -0.31 7.12 -8.54
CA THR A 45 -0.45 8.23 -9.48
C THR A 45 -0.83 7.80 -10.88
N ASP A 46 -0.39 6.62 -11.32
CA ASP A 46 -0.67 6.11 -12.65
C ASP A 46 -1.72 5.00 -12.57
N SER A 47 -2.90 5.26 -13.15
CA SER A 47 -4.01 4.31 -13.12
C SER A 47 -3.86 3.15 -14.12
N ALA A 48 -2.86 3.20 -15.00
CA ALA A 48 -2.59 2.12 -15.96
C ALA A 48 -1.85 0.96 -15.28
N ILE A 49 -2.58 0.19 -14.49
CA ILE A 49 -2.03 -0.93 -13.73
C ILE A 49 -2.67 -2.24 -14.16
N TYR A 50 -1.92 -3.34 -14.10
CA TYR A 50 -2.43 -4.70 -14.24
C TYR A 50 -3.11 -5.16 -12.98
N ASN A 51 -2.46 -4.91 -11.84
CA ASN A 51 -2.96 -5.33 -10.55
C ASN A 51 -2.37 -4.45 -9.46
N LEU A 52 -2.98 -4.55 -8.28
CA LEU A 52 -2.50 -3.93 -7.07
C LEU A 52 -2.39 -5.02 -6.01
N GLN A 53 -1.30 -5.01 -5.26
CA GLN A 53 -1.03 -6.05 -4.29
C GLN A 53 -0.79 -5.43 -2.91
N TRP A 54 -1.26 -6.13 -1.89
CA TRP A 54 -0.96 -5.83 -0.51
C TRP A 54 -0.09 -6.93 0.06
N PHE A 55 0.99 -6.53 0.72
CA PHE A 55 1.95 -7.43 1.35
C PHE A 55 2.07 -7.13 2.83
N ARG A 56 2.56 -8.10 3.56
CA ARG A 56 2.92 -7.97 4.95
C ARG A 56 4.38 -8.32 5.11
N GLN A 57 5.08 -7.55 5.94
CA GLN A 57 6.48 -7.81 6.27
C GLN A 57 6.65 -7.81 7.78
N ASP A 58 7.04 -8.95 8.32
CA ASP A 58 7.41 -9.06 9.72
C ASP A 58 8.87 -8.66 9.88
N PRO A 59 9.28 -8.16 11.07
CA PRO A 59 10.65 -7.70 11.28
C PRO A 59 11.69 -8.76 10.92
N GLY A 60 12.65 -8.38 10.08
CA GLY A 60 13.73 -9.25 9.65
C GLY A 60 13.32 -10.34 8.69
N LYS A 61 12.10 -10.32 8.15
CA LYS A 61 11.61 -11.34 7.24
C LYS A 61 11.25 -10.73 5.88
N GLY A 62 11.06 -11.59 4.89
CA GLY A 62 10.64 -11.18 3.55
C GLY A 62 9.16 -10.83 3.50
N LEU A 63 8.73 -10.48 2.30
CA LEU A 63 7.35 -10.09 2.06
C LEU A 63 6.44 -11.32 1.95
N THR A 64 5.26 -11.22 2.55
CA THR A 64 4.21 -12.23 2.41
C THR A 64 3.05 -11.58 1.66
N SER A 65 2.62 -12.19 0.55
CA SER A 65 1.49 -11.69 -0.21
C SER A 65 0.20 -11.93 0.57
N LEU A 66 -0.62 -10.89 0.69
CA LEU A 66 -1.91 -10.96 1.37
C LEU A 66 -3.05 -11.02 0.38
N LEU A 67 -3.12 -10.05 -0.52
CA LEU A 67 -4.20 -9.91 -1.49
C LEU A 67 -3.65 -9.35 -2.79
N LEU A 68 -4.17 -9.88 -3.90
CA LEU A 68 -3.89 -9.35 -5.22
C LEU A 68 -5.23 -9.00 -5.87
N ILE A 69 -5.37 -7.73 -6.29
CA ILE A 69 -6.57 -7.26 -6.94
C ILE A 69 -6.24 -6.97 -8.39
N GLN A 70 -6.89 -7.68 -9.31
CA GLN A 70 -6.74 -7.40 -10.74
C GLN A 70 -7.37 -6.06 -11.09
N SER A 71 -6.87 -5.41 -12.14
CA SER A 71 -7.37 -4.09 -12.52
C SER A 71 -8.86 -4.09 -12.88
N SER A 72 -9.41 -5.24 -13.25
CA SER A 72 -10.83 -5.41 -13.55
C SER A 72 -11.68 -5.68 -12.32
N GLN A 73 -11.07 -5.88 -11.16
CA GLN A 73 -11.77 -6.19 -9.91
C GLN A 73 -11.85 -4.95 -9.04
N ARG A 74 -12.84 -4.91 -8.14
CA ARG A 74 -13.03 -3.79 -7.22
C ARG A 74 -12.62 -4.13 -5.79
N GLU A 75 -12.63 -5.41 -5.44
CA GLU A 75 -12.23 -5.83 -4.10
C GLU A 75 -11.84 -7.30 -4.07
N GLN A 76 -11.10 -7.65 -3.05
CA GLN A 76 -10.72 -9.00 -2.71
C GLN A 76 -10.79 -9.16 -1.20
N THR A 77 -11.21 -10.33 -0.76
CA THR A 77 -11.35 -10.63 0.65
C THR A 77 -10.60 -11.92 0.98
N SER A 78 -9.90 -11.93 2.10
CA SER A 78 -9.22 -13.10 2.62
C SER A 78 -9.26 -13.05 4.14
N GLY A 79 -10.05 -13.92 4.76
CA GLY A 79 -10.20 -13.92 6.20
C GLY A 79 -10.72 -12.59 6.73
N ARG A 80 -9.99 -11.98 7.66
CA ARG A 80 -10.35 -10.69 8.25
C ARG A 80 -9.88 -9.51 7.42
N LEU A 81 -9.25 -9.77 6.26
CA LEU A 81 -8.74 -8.73 5.38
C LEU A 81 -9.66 -8.53 4.20
N ASN A 82 -9.91 -7.27 3.87
CA ASN A 82 -10.63 -6.88 2.65
C ASN A 82 -9.88 -5.71 2.03
N ALA A 83 -9.57 -5.81 0.75
CA ALA A 83 -8.93 -4.72 0.03
C ALA A 83 -9.86 -4.26 -1.09
N SER A 84 -10.01 -2.95 -1.21
CA SER A 84 -10.76 -2.33 -2.29
C SER A 84 -9.81 -1.71 -3.30
N LEU A 85 -10.26 -1.57 -4.53
CA LEU A 85 -9.52 -0.88 -5.58
C LEU A 85 -10.45 0.06 -6.32
N ASP A 86 -10.10 1.34 -6.32
CA ASP A 86 -10.72 2.35 -7.16
C ASP A 86 -9.65 2.87 -8.11
N LYS A 87 -9.58 2.24 -9.29
CA LYS A 87 -8.54 2.54 -10.25
C LYS A 87 -8.64 3.97 -10.79
N SER A 88 -9.86 4.47 -10.97
CA SER A 88 -10.05 5.80 -11.54
C SER A 88 -9.57 6.91 -10.60
N SER A 89 -9.70 6.74 -9.30
CA SER A 89 -9.20 7.71 -8.33
C SER A 89 -7.78 7.40 -7.86
N GLY A 90 -7.22 6.25 -8.27
CA GLY A 90 -5.87 5.85 -7.89
C GLY A 90 -5.77 5.49 -6.41
N ARG A 91 -6.73 4.72 -5.88
CA ARG A 91 -6.79 4.39 -4.46
C ARG A 91 -7.08 2.92 -4.23
N SER A 92 -6.45 2.40 -3.20
CA SER A 92 -6.78 1.12 -2.62
C SER A 92 -6.82 1.25 -1.11
N THR A 93 -7.73 0.53 -0.48
CA THR A 93 -7.87 0.56 0.97
C THR A 93 -7.84 -0.87 1.48
N LEU A 94 -6.98 -1.12 2.48
CA LEU A 94 -6.94 -2.40 3.16
C LEU A 94 -7.69 -2.26 4.48
N TYR A 95 -8.71 -3.08 4.66
CA TYR A 95 -9.50 -3.17 5.88
C TYR A 95 -9.06 -4.39 6.66
N ILE A 96 -8.77 -4.21 7.94
CA ILE A 96 -8.43 -5.31 8.85
C ILE A 96 -9.50 -5.32 9.93
N ALA A 97 -10.32 -6.36 9.95
CA ALA A 97 -11.40 -6.49 10.92
C ALA A 97 -10.89 -7.11 12.22
N ALA A 98 -11.40 -6.63 13.36
CA ALA A 98 -11.13 -7.18 14.67
C ALA A 98 -9.64 -7.42 14.89
N SER A 99 -8.85 -6.36 14.86
CA SER A 99 -7.39 -6.44 14.90
C SER A 99 -6.88 -7.22 16.11
N GLN A 100 -5.79 -7.93 15.90
CA GLN A 100 -5.15 -8.78 16.90
C GLN A 100 -3.68 -8.38 17.03
N PRO A 101 -3.04 -8.62 18.19
CA PRO A 101 -1.61 -8.33 18.33
C PRO A 101 -0.74 -9.00 17.26
N GLY A 102 -1.14 -10.19 16.80
CA GLY A 102 -0.44 -10.88 15.72
C GLY A 102 -0.52 -10.18 14.36
N ASP A 103 -1.38 -9.18 14.22
CA ASP A 103 -1.45 -8.36 12.99
C ASP A 103 -0.35 -7.32 12.93
N SER A 104 0.41 -7.12 14.00
CA SER A 104 1.50 -6.15 14.06
C SER A 104 2.58 -6.50 13.05
N ALA A 105 2.79 -5.61 12.08
CA ALA A 105 3.74 -5.79 10.98
C ALA A 105 3.77 -4.52 10.15
N THR A 106 4.63 -4.48 9.15
CA THR A 106 4.59 -3.43 8.13
C THR A 106 3.77 -3.93 6.94
N TYR A 107 2.79 -3.14 6.54
CA TYR A 107 1.93 -3.46 5.40
C TYR A 107 2.33 -2.62 4.21
N LEU A 108 2.61 -3.26 3.08
CA LEU A 108 3.06 -2.60 1.87
C LEU A 108 2.06 -2.78 0.74
N CYS A 109 1.83 -1.69 0.03
CA CYS A 109 1.01 -1.64 -1.16
C CYS A 109 1.92 -1.54 -2.36
N ALA A 110 1.63 -2.28 -3.43
CA ALA A 110 2.42 -2.24 -4.65
C ALA A 110 1.53 -2.26 -5.87
N ALA A 111 1.88 -1.45 -6.86
CA ALA A 111 1.16 -1.36 -8.13
C ALA A 111 2.03 -1.90 -9.26
N MET A 112 1.46 -2.81 -10.05
CA MET A 112 2.11 -3.35 -11.25
C MET A 112 1.59 -2.59 -12.46
N ASN A 113 2.48 -1.89 -13.16
CA ASN A 113 2.09 -1.10 -14.32
C ASN A 113 1.87 -1.95 -15.56
N SER A 114 0.92 -1.51 -16.40
CA SER A 114 0.57 -2.22 -17.63
C SER A 114 1.48 -1.89 -18.80
N GLY A 115 2.11 -0.72 -18.79
CA GLY A 115 3.00 -0.31 -19.86
C GLY A 115 4.41 -0.91 -19.76
N TYR A 116 4.79 -1.31 -18.55
CA TYR A 116 6.09 -1.90 -18.27
C TYR A 116 5.94 -2.77 -17.01
N SER A 117 6.59 -3.92 -17.01
CA SER A 117 6.42 -4.91 -15.94
C SER A 117 7.24 -4.54 -14.72
N THR A 118 6.93 -3.42 -14.12
CA THR A 118 7.61 -2.93 -12.90
C THR A 118 6.61 -2.83 -11.77
N LEU A 119 6.96 -3.43 -10.65
CA LEU A 119 6.20 -3.36 -9.41
C LEU A 119 6.73 -2.20 -8.58
N THR A 120 5.86 -1.23 -8.31
CA THR A 120 6.23 -0.05 -7.52
C THR A 120 5.61 -0.14 -6.15
N PHE A 121 6.45 -0.09 -5.12
CA PHE A 121 6.04 -0.21 -3.73
C PHE A 121 5.86 1.16 -3.08
N GLY A 122 4.87 1.26 -2.20
CA GLY A 122 4.81 2.33 -1.23
C GLY A 122 5.85 2.11 -0.14
N LYS A 123 5.96 3.07 0.77
CA LYS A 123 6.90 3.00 1.90
C LYS A 123 6.37 2.16 3.05
N GLY A 124 5.10 1.80 3.01
CA GLY A 124 4.48 0.95 4.01
C GLY A 124 3.84 1.70 5.15
N THR A 125 3.00 0.98 5.88
CA THR A 125 2.40 1.41 7.14
C THR A 125 2.88 0.46 8.24
N MET A 126 3.54 0.99 9.24
CA MET A 126 3.95 0.19 10.41
C MET A 126 2.78 0.12 11.37
N LEU A 127 2.22 -1.06 11.53
CA LEU A 127 1.07 -1.31 12.41
C LEU A 127 1.54 -1.98 13.70
N LEU A 128 1.15 -1.40 14.83
CA LEU A 128 1.31 -2.01 16.14
C LEU A 128 -0.06 -2.18 16.76
N VAL A 129 -0.44 -3.41 17.02
CA VAL A 129 -1.69 -3.75 17.71
C VAL A 129 -1.30 -4.27 19.09
N SER A 130 -1.66 -3.52 20.12
CA SER A 130 -1.33 -3.88 21.50
C SER A 130 -2.48 -4.63 22.15
N PRO A 131 -2.19 -5.54 23.11
CA PRO A 131 -3.25 -6.19 23.86
C PRO A 131 -4.12 -5.18 24.58
N ASP A 132 -5.40 -5.53 24.77
CA ASP A 132 -6.35 -4.66 25.45
C ASP A 132 -5.93 -4.49 26.92
N ILE A 133 -5.56 -3.27 27.28
CA ILE A 133 -5.14 -2.94 28.64
C ILE A 133 -6.29 -2.49 29.53
N GLN A 134 -7.51 -2.39 28.96
CA GLN A 134 -8.68 -2.00 29.76
C GLN A 134 -9.14 -3.09 30.71
N ASN A 135 -8.75 -4.33 30.42
CA ASN A 135 -9.02 -5.47 31.29
C ASN A 135 -7.69 -6.16 31.65
N PRO A 136 -6.82 -5.48 32.42
CA PRO A 136 -5.57 -6.09 32.78
C PRO A 136 -5.82 -7.28 33.72
N ASP A 137 -4.94 -8.29 33.58
CA ASP A 137 -4.98 -9.46 34.48
C ASP A 137 -4.87 -9.00 35.93
N PRO A 138 -5.80 -9.40 36.84
CA PRO A 138 -5.73 -9.01 38.22
C PRO A 138 -4.41 -9.42 38.88
N ALA A 139 -3.72 -10.42 38.39
CA ALA A 139 -2.43 -10.86 38.91
C ALA A 139 -1.32 -9.82 38.68
N VAL A 140 -1.55 -8.82 37.86
CA VAL A 140 -0.59 -7.75 37.58
C VAL A 140 -0.58 -6.69 38.67
N TYR A 141 -1.56 -6.67 39.54
CA TYR A 141 -1.68 -5.68 40.62
C TYR A 141 -1.04 -6.15 41.91
#